data_8e2ebab4f5e44f2c393c877c18d78abe
#
_entry.id   8e2ebab4f5e44f2c393c877c18d78abe
#
_cell.length_a   1.000
_cell.length_b   1.000
_cell.length_c   1.000
_cell.angle_alpha   90.00
_cell.angle_beta   90.00
_cell.angle_gamma   90.00
#
_symmetry.space_group_name_H-M   'P 1'
#
loop_
_entity.id
_entity.type
_entity.pdbx_description
1 polymer ?
#
loop_
_entity_poly.entity_id
_entity_poly.type
_entity_poly.pdbx_seq_one_letter_code
_entity_poly.pdbx_strand_id
1 'polypeptide(L)'
;MTKHALNRLNLDYGITRRKFIGAAAGGSAALLTGGLTFLLKPTVSAAGFDFIEATIPQLQAAMASGQITSAALTMGYIKRIQSLNPTLHAVIEVNPNAVAIATALDNERRAGNVRGPLHGIPLLVKDNIATADNMQTTAGSLAIYGSQVPADAPLIQKLRAAGAIILGKANLGEWANFRDDEAETYPLAVGWSARGGSTNNAYDLSYTSWGSSSGSGAGAAANLCAAAVGTETDGSITGPSAVENIFGLKPTLGLISQDGIVPISHQQDTAGPMARSVTDVAILLGIMQSPQTDYTPLLQRGALRGKRIGRDTRFFDYNYFGSGIPGDEETVAFANHALDVMASLGATIVDTDTGDVFAYTSDEFTALLYEFRAQIADYLQTLSKTNMRTLADLIAFNNAHCPQELVYYDQDVFLLAEQFVGYPNDPNYIAARNHATGTARAGIDGAIARDHLDAIVAPHLTNSTGPAVAGYPNFSMPVGIRSSGRPAGMLMYDTAFREAQLIAMAYDLEQALNARQQPQLLGAIQPIPNGGFCTGHPPQGKAHLPHGRFF
;
A
#
# COMPACT_ATOMS: atom_id res chain seq x y z
N MET A 1 -23.88 2.78 25.86
CA MET A 1 -24.30 4.06 26.45
C MET A 1 -24.77 4.98 25.35
N THR A 2 -25.86 5.62 25.55
CA THR A 2 -26.90 6.20 24.72
C THR A 2 -26.46 7.21 23.65
N LYS A 3 -27.15 7.22 22.51
CA LYS A 3 -27.19 8.20 21.39
C LYS A 3 -27.07 9.71 21.75
N HIS A 4 -26.89 10.07 23.02
CA HIS A 4 -26.83 11.46 23.49
C HIS A 4 -25.40 12.02 23.61
N ALA A 5 -24.35 11.22 23.42
CA ALA A 5 -22.97 11.69 23.44
C ALA A 5 -22.46 12.22 22.08
N LEU A 6 -23.13 11.84 21.00
CA LEU A 6 -22.74 12.21 19.62
C LEU A 6 -23.19 13.63 19.19
N ASN A 7 -24.01 14.33 20.01
CA ASN A 7 -24.55 15.64 19.64
C ASN A 7 -23.76 16.85 20.14
N ARG A 8 -22.51 16.70 20.56
CA ARG A 8 -21.69 17.84 21.05
C ARG A 8 -20.43 18.15 20.23
N LEU A 9 -20.23 17.49 19.11
CA LEU A 9 -19.16 17.84 18.15
C LEU A 9 -19.76 18.24 16.80
N ASN A 10 -20.63 19.28 16.82
CA ASN A 10 -20.91 20.07 15.62
C ASN A 10 -19.68 20.94 15.32
N LEU A 11 -18.69 20.38 14.67
CA LEU A 11 -17.73 21.14 13.87
C LEU A 11 -18.40 21.38 12.52
N ASP A 12 -18.94 22.59 12.39
CA ASP A 12 -19.61 23.12 11.21
C ASP A 12 -18.57 23.28 10.08
N TYR A 13 -18.31 22.19 9.32
CA TYR A 13 -17.56 22.29 8.05
C TYR A 13 -18.48 22.92 7.01
N GLY A 14 -18.60 24.24 7.09
CA GLY A 14 -19.41 25.08 6.21
C GLY A 14 -18.92 25.18 4.77
N ILE A 15 -18.66 24.05 4.10
CA ILE A 15 -18.52 24.01 2.65
C ILE A 15 -19.66 23.17 2.08
N THR A 16 -20.83 23.80 1.98
CA THR A 16 -21.94 23.21 1.25
C THR A 16 -21.63 23.21 -0.26
N ARG A 17 -22.11 22.19 -0.99
CA ARG A 17 -22.08 22.05 -2.46
C ARG A 17 -22.38 23.35 -3.22
N ARG A 18 -23.12 24.29 -2.65
CA ARG A 18 -23.44 25.60 -3.24
C ARG A 18 -22.26 26.58 -3.30
N LYS A 19 -21.25 26.45 -2.44
CA LYS A 19 -20.06 27.33 -2.49
C LYS A 19 -19.03 26.87 -3.53
N PHE A 20 -19.03 25.58 -3.89
CA PHE A 20 -18.16 25.07 -4.94
C PHE A 20 -18.64 25.40 -6.36
N ILE A 21 -19.97 25.53 -6.53
CA ILE A 21 -20.57 25.91 -7.83
C ILE A 21 -20.57 27.44 -8.06
N GLY A 22 -20.47 28.23 -7.00
CA GLY A 22 -20.52 29.71 -7.09
C GLY A 22 -19.22 30.38 -7.52
N ALA A 23 -18.09 29.69 -7.55
CA ALA A 23 -16.79 30.26 -7.94
C ALA A 23 -16.46 30.09 -9.44
N ALA A 24 -17.32 29.40 -10.21
CA ALA A 24 -17.10 29.13 -11.62
C ALA A 24 -17.91 30.03 -12.58
N ALA A 25 -18.58 31.06 -12.09
CA ALA A 25 -19.36 31.97 -12.93
C ALA A 25 -18.92 33.40 -12.72
N GLY A 26 -17.87 33.84 -13.40
CA GLY A 26 -17.48 35.23 -13.43
C GLY A 26 -16.07 35.46 -13.92
N GLY A 27 -15.85 35.42 -15.23
CA GLY A 27 -14.57 35.87 -15.78
C GLY A 27 -14.27 35.28 -17.16
N SER A 28 -14.98 35.75 -18.18
CA SER A 28 -14.60 35.49 -19.58
C SER A 28 -13.33 36.24 -19.91
N ALA A 29 -12.19 35.55 -19.96
CA ALA A 29 -11.02 35.99 -20.71
C ALA A 29 -10.47 34.74 -21.44
N ALA A 30 -10.58 34.76 -22.74
CA ALA A 30 -10.06 33.75 -23.64
C ALA A 30 -8.53 33.69 -23.48
N LEU A 31 -8.05 32.62 -22.86
CA LEU A 31 -6.69 32.14 -23.02
C LEU A 31 -6.79 30.71 -23.61
N LEU A 32 -6.33 30.63 -24.85
CA LEU A 32 -6.04 29.37 -25.55
C LEU A 32 -5.03 28.58 -24.71
N THR A 33 -5.52 27.79 -23.77
CA THR A 33 -4.72 26.74 -23.16
C THR A 33 -4.93 25.51 -23.98
N GLY A 34 -3.99 25.27 -24.89
CA GLY A 34 -3.81 23.95 -25.46
C GLY A 34 -3.60 22.97 -24.29
N GLY A 35 -4.62 22.18 -23.99
CA GLY A 35 -4.48 21.05 -23.10
C GLY A 35 -3.38 20.13 -23.65
N LEU A 36 -2.21 20.13 -23.03
CA LEU A 36 -1.22 19.09 -23.25
C LEU A 36 -1.79 17.81 -22.63
N THR A 37 -2.58 17.12 -23.44
CA THR A 37 -2.84 15.68 -23.21
C THR A 37 -1.48 15.02 -23.42
N PHE A 38 -0.73 14.81 -22.34
CA PHE A 38 0.41 13.91 -22.38
C PHE A 38 -0.16 12.50 -22.54
N LEU A 39 -0.49 12.16 -23.78
CA LEU A 39 -0.51 10.78 -24.16
C LEU A 39 0.90 10.25 -23.85
N LEU A 40 1.00 9.35 -22.89
CA LEU A 40 2.18 8.57 -22.63
C LEU A 40 2.46 7.75 -23.90
N LYS A 41 2.99 8.41 -24.95
CA LYS A 41 3.49 7.68 -26.11
C LYS A 41 4.62 6.80 -25.61
N PRO A 42 4.59 5.50 -25.89
CA PRO A 42 5.65 4.59 -25.54
C PRO A 42 6.92 5.01 -26.31
N THR A 43 7.81 5.70 -25.65
CA THR A 43 9.08 6.10 -26.23
C THR A 43 10.25 5.57 -25.40
N VAL A 44 10.29 4.27 -25.21
CA VAL A 44 11.56 3.53 -25.06
C VAL A 44 11.33 2.09 -25.50
N SER A 45 11.32 1.84 -26.79
CA SER A 45 11.56 0.50 -27.33
C SER A 45 13.04 0.18 -27.14
N ALA A 46 13.36 -0.71 -26.21
CA ALA A 46 14.63 -1.40 -26.26
C ALA A 46 14.48 -2.45 -27.39
N ALA A 47 15.02 -2.14 -28.55
CA ALA A 47 15.16 -3.08 -29.68
C ALA A 47 13.94 -3.98 -29.94
N GLY A 48 12.73 -3.41 -30.04
CA GLY A 48 11.56 -4.12 -30.59
C GLY A 48 10.59 -4.76 -29.59
N PHE A 49 10.86 -4.82 -28.28
CA PHE A 49 9.92 -5.32 -27.27
C PHE A 49 9.38 -4.17 -26.40
N ASP A 50 8.05 -4.04 -26.36
CA ASP A 50 7.38 -3.12 -25.44
C ASP A 50 7.12 -3.82 -24.09
N PHE A 51 7.79 -3.34 -23.04
CA PHE A 51 7.66 -3.87 -21.67
C PHE A 51 6.56 -3.19 -20.85
N ILE A 52 5.85 -2.19 -21.42
CA ILE A 52 4.77 -1.50 -20.73
C ILE A 52 3.59 -2.47 -20.56
N GLU A 53 3.03 -2.55 -19.36
CA GLU A 53 2.00 -3.52 -18.95
C GLU A 53 2.39 -5.00 -19.11
N ALA A 54 3.66 -5.31 -19.47
CA ALA A 54 4.10 -6.70 -19.60
C ALA A 54 4.15 -7.38 -18.22
N THR A 55 3.59 -8.58 -18.14
CA THR A 55 3.65 -9.45 -16.97
C THR A 55 5.03 -10.10 -16.84
N ILE A 56 5.38 -10.58 -15.65
CA ILE A 56 6.64 -11.31 -15.41
C ILE A 56 6.81 -12.49 -16.38
N PRO A 57 5.80 -13.34 -16.65
CA PRO A 57 5.93 -14.39 -17.67
C PRO A 57 6.21 -13.87 -19.08
N GLN A 58 5.60 -12.74 -19.49
CA GLN A 58 5.84 -12.12 -20.78
C GLN A 58 7.26 -11.57 -20.88
N LEU A 59 7.76 -10.92 -19.80
CA LEU A 59 9.15 -10.46 -19.71
C LEU A 59 10.14 -11.63 -19.78
N GLN A 60 9.85 -12.75 -19.10
CA GLN A 60 10.66 -13.95 -19.16
C GLN A 60 10.70 -14.56 -20.56
N ALA A 61 9.55 -14.64 -21.24
CA ALA A 61 9.45 -15.12 -22.63
C ALA A 61 10.26 -14.24 -23.60
N ALA A 62 10.16 -12.91 -23.44
CA ALA A 62 10.93 -11.96 -24.26
C ALA A 62 12.45 -12.08 -24.01
N MET A 63 12.87 -12.28 -22.75
CA MET A 63 14.29 -12.51 -22.43
C MET A 63 14.77 -13.88 -22.95
N ALA A 64 13.94 -14.92 -22.86
CA ALA A 64 14.29 -16.26 -23.37
C ALA A 64 14.42 -16.30 -24.88
N SER A 65 13.59 -15.53 -25.61
CA SER A 65 13.66 -15.42 -27.07
C SER A 65 14.73 -14.43 -27.58
N GLY A 66 15.40 -13.69 -26.66
CA GLY A 66 16.39 -12.68 -27.00
C GLY A 66 15.82 -11.35 -27.53
N GLN A 67 14.50 -11.14 -27.42
CA GLN A 67 13.87 -9.87 -27.80
C GLN A 67 14.28 -8.70 -26.90
N ILE A 68 14.58 -8.98 -25.65
CA ILE A 68 15.14 -8.03 -24.68
C ILE A 68 16.14 -8.74 -23.79
N THR A 69 17.11 -8.01 -23.21
CA THR A 69 17.98 -8.51 -22.14
C THR A 69 17.53 -7.92 -20.80
N SER A 70 17.91 -8.55 -19.69
CA SER A 70 17.66 -8.01 -18.36
C SER A 70 18.28 -6.62 -18.19
N ALA A 71 19.50 -6.41 -18.71
CA ALA A 71 20.17 -5.12 -18.69
C ALA A 71 19.39 -4.05 -19.48
N ALA A 72 18.88 -4.40 -20.67
CA ALA A 72 18.08 -3.47 -21.48
C ALA A 72 16.74 -3.15 -20.82
N LEU A 73 16.05 -4.13 -20.23
CA LEU A 73 14.83 -3.96 -19.46
C LEU A 73 15.06 -3.04 -18.26
N THR A 74 16.13 -3.29 -17.49
CA THR A 74 16.50 -2.47 -16.32
C THR A 74 16.77 -1.03 -16.71
N MET A 75 17.53 -0.80 -17.79
CA MET A 75 17.75 0.55 -18.34
C MET A 75 16.45 1.20 -18.82
N GLY A 76 15.52 0.42 -19.39
CA GLY A 76 14.20 0.88 -19.78
C GLY A 76 13.42 1.45 -18.60
N TYR A 77 13.34 0.72 -17.48
CA TYR A 77 12.71 1.18 -16.26
C TYR A 77 13.43 2.39 -15.64
N ILE A 78 14.77 2.40 -15.61
CA ILE A 78 15.54 3.57 -15.10
C ILE A 78 15.22 4.83 -15.92
N LYS A 79 15.18 4.76 -17.24
CA LYS A 79 14.81 5.89 -18.10
C LYS A 79 13.38 6.35 -17.84
N ARG A 80 12.47 5.41 -17.58
CA ARG A 80 11.09 5.73 -17.26
C ARG A 80 10.98 6.39 -15.89
N ILE A 81 11.73 5.93 -14.88
CA ILE A 81 11.86 6.59 -13.59
C ILE A 81 12.36 8.03 -13.80
N GLN A 82 13.45 8.23 -14.55
CA GLN A 82 13.99 9.56 -14.83
C GLN A 82 12.97 10.51 -15.49
N SER A 83 12.09 9.97 -16.33
CA SER A 83 11.06 10.76 -17.04
C SER A 83 9.84 11.08 -16.17
N LEU A 84 9.33 10.14 -15.37
CA LEU A 84 8.05 10.26 -14.68
C LEU A 84 8.19 10.57 -13.18
N ASN A 85 9.28 10.16 -12.56
CA ASN A 85 9.46 10.33 -11.13
C ASN A 85 9.56 11.79 -10.65
N PRO A 86 10.05 12.76 -11.45
CA PRO A 86 9.95 14.18 -11.09
C PRO A 86 8.50 14.66 -10.88
N THR A 87 7.53 13.97 -11.47
CA THR A 87 6.09 14.23 -11.27
C THR A 87 5.50 13.32 -10.19
N LEU A 88 5.88 12.04 -10.17
CA LEU A 88 5.22 11.04 -9.33
C LEU A 88 5.83 10.91 -7.93
N HIS A 89 7.11 11.21 -7.76
CA HIS A 89 7.84 11.00 -6.50
C HIS A 89 7.66 9.58 -5.91
N ALA A 90 7.50 8.59 -6.78
CA ALA A 90 7.25 7.20 -6.37
C ALA A 90 8.54 6.46 -5.98
N VAL A 91 9.70 6.91 -6.43
CA VAL A 91 11.01 6.27 -6.20
C VAL A 91 11.92 7.24 -5.48
N ILE A 92 12.34 6.88 -4.26
CA ILE A 92 13.27 7.69 -3.47
C ILE A 92 14.70 7.55 -3.99
N GLU A 93 15.09 6.32 -4.35
CA GLU A 93 16.45 5.99 -4.70
C GLU A 93 16.49 4.86 -5.72
N VAL A 94 17.32 5.02 -6.76
CA VAL A 94 17.59 3.98 -7.76
C VAL A 94 18.89 3.28 -7.39
N ASN A 95 18.89 1.96 -7.45
CA ASN A 95 20.08 1.16 -7.18
C ASN A 95 21.19 1.46 -8.19
N PRO A 96 22.32 2.02 -7.75
CA PRO A 96 23.42 2.37 -8.67
C PRO A 96 24.03 1.15 -9.37
N ASN A 97 23.84 -0.05 -8.81
CA ASN A 97 24.36 -1.30 -9.33
C ASN A 97 23.35 -2.10 -10.18
N ALA A 98 22.10 -1.61 -10.33
CA ALA A 98 21.01 -2.37 -10.97
C ALA A 98 21.39 -2.91 -12.36
N VAL A 99 22.02 -2.08 -13.21
CA VAL A 99 22.41 -2.49 -14.58
C VAL A 99 23.57 -3.49 -14.56
N ALA A 100 24.52 -3.36 -13.63
CA ALA A 100 25.61 -4.32 -13.49
C ALA A 100 25.09 -5.69 -13.02
N ILE A 101 24.16 -5.71 -12.07
CA ILE A 101 23.47 -6.93 -11.60
C ILE A 101 22.70 -7.56 -12.76
N ALA A 102 21.93 -6.77 -13.51
CA ALA A 102 21.19 -7.23 -14.69
C ALA A 102 22.11 -7.88 -15.74
N THR A 103 23.27 -7.26 -16.01
CA THR A 103 24.26 -7.79 -16.94
C THR A 103 24.85 -9.12 -16.47
N ALA A 104 25.08 -9.27 -15.17
CA ALA A 104 25.53 -10.55 -14.60
C ALA A 104 24.46 -11.65 -14.78
N LEU A 105 23.20 -11.34 -14.54
CA LEU A 105 22.07 -12.26 -14.74
C LEU A 105 21.87 -12.61 -16.23
N ASP A 106 22.10 -11.67 -17.16
CA ASP A 106 22.13 -11.98 -18.60
C ASP A 106 23.24 -12.97 -18.96
N ASN A 107 24.39 -12.88 -18.29
CA ASN A 107 25.48 -13.86 -18.46
C ASN A 107 25.10 -15.24 -17.91
N GLU A 108 24.47 -15.30 -16.74
CA GLU A 108 23.94 -16.55 -16.19
C GLU A 108 22.91 -17.19 -17.14
N ARG A 109 21.96 -16.42 -17.68
CA ARG A 109 20.98 -16.89 -18.65
C ARG A 109 21.64 -17.45 -19.90
N ARG A 110 22.65 -16.76 -20.45
CA ARG A 110 23.42 -17.24 -21.62
C ARG A 110 24.16 -18.53 -21.34
N ALA A 111 24.59 -18.75 -20.11
CA ALA A 111 25.21 -20.01 -19.66
C ALA A 111 24.18 -21.11 -19.34
N GLY A 112 22.88 -20.88 -19.51
CA GLY A 112 21.80 -21.83 -19.20
C GLY A 112 21.35 -21.82 -17.74
N ASN A 113 21.86 -20.93 -16.89
CA ASN A 113 21.59 -20.87 -15.47
C ASN A 113 20.48 -19.84 -15.18
N VAL A 114 19.21 -20.21 -15.41
CA VAL A 114 18.05 -19.38 -15.05
C VAL A 114 17.55 -19.81 -13.68
N ARG A 115 17.54 -18.88 -12.71
CA ARG A 115 17.22 -19.17 -11.30
C ARG A 115 15.72 -19.35 -11.02
N GLY A 116 14.84 -18.96 -11.96
CA GLY A 116 13.39 -19.06 -11.81
C GLY A 116 12.64 -17.88 -12.44
N PRO A 117 11.37 -17.70 -12.14
CA PRO A 117 10.51 -16.71 -12.80
C PRO A 117 10.94 -15.24 -12.55
N LEU A 118 11.69 -14.96 -11.48
CA LEU A 118 12.19 -13.62 -11.20
C LEU A 118 13.61 -13.35 -11.74
N HIS A 119 14.24 -14.29 -12.46
CA HIS A 119 15.59 -14.13 -12.97
C HIS A 119 15.69 -12.95 -13.95
N GLY A 120 16.35 -11.87 -13.52
CA GLY A 120 16.54 -10.66 -14.32
C GLY A 120 15.35 -9.69 -14.31
N ILE A 121 14.40 -9.84 -13.39
CA ILE A 121 13.21 -9.00 -13.25
C ILE A 121 13.46 -7.84 -12.27
N PRO A 122 13.32 -6.56 -12.71
CA PRO A 122 13.52 -5.39 -11.86
C PRO A 122 12.29 -5.10 -10.99
N LEU A 123 12.51 -5.01 -9.67
CA LEU A 123 11.49 -4.76 -8.64
C LEU A 123 11.80 -3.49 -7.85
N LEU A 124 10.76 -2.76 -7.44
CA LEU A 124 10.85 -1.74 -6.40
C LEU A 124 10.49 -2.34 -5.04
N VAL A 125 11.17 -1.89 -3.99
CA VAL A 125 10.87 -2.28 -2.62
C VAL A 125 10.68 -1.04 -1.75
N LYS A 126 9.68 -1.05 -0.88
CA LYS A 126 9.37 0.07 0.02
C LYS A 126 10.58 0.42 0.87
N ASP A 127 10.80 1.70 1.14
CA ASP A 127 12.02 2.19 1.80
C ASP A 127 12.14 1.79 3.28
N ASN A 128 11.14 1.16 3.85
CA ASN A 128 11.21 0.56 5.19
C ASN A 128 11.68 -0.91 5.21
N ILE A 129 12.00 -1.51 4.04
CA ILE A 129 12.51 -2.90 3.93
C ILE A 129 14.02 -2.85 3.74
N ALA A 130 14.76 -3.51 4.62
CA ALA A 130 16.22 -3.50 4.63
C ALA A 130 16.82 -4.13 3.37
N THR A 131 17.73 -3.37 2.74
CA THR A 131 18.60 -3.84 1.67
C THR A 131 20.05 -3.52 2.03
N ALA A 132 20.89 -4.56 2.19
CA ALA A 132 22.30 -4.42 2.55
C ALA A 132 23.16 -4.21 1.31
N ASP A 133 22.88 -3.14 0.59
CA ASP A 133 23.60 -2.70 -0.61
C ASP A 133 23.94 -1.20 -0.53
N ASN A 134 24.15 -0.55 -1.67
CA ASN A 134 24.50 0.87 -1.70
C ASN A 134 23.28 1.81 -1.60
N MET A 135 22.09 1.28 -1.36
CA MET A 135 20.91 2.07 -1.10
C MET A 135 20.66 2.23 0.40
N GLN A 136 19.89 3.25 0.76
CA GLN A 136 19.49 3.49 2.14
C GLN A 136 18.17 2.77 2.48
N THR A 137 17.95 2.54 3.78
CA THR A 137 16.67 2.09 4.33
C THR A 137 16.31 3.04 5.46
N THR A 138 15.33 3.92 5.23
CA THR A 138 15.11 5.07 6.11
C THR A 138 13.66 5.24 6.56
N ALA A 139 12.73 4.39 6.10
CA ALA A 139 11.30 4.64 6.28
C ALA A 139 10.88 6.06 5.85
N GLY A 140 11.59 6.65 4.88
CA GLY A 140 11.35 8.00 4.35
C GLY A 140 11.92 9.14 5.18
N SER A 141 12.41 8.89 6.40
CA SER A 141 12.91 9.93 7.31
C SER A 141 14.39 10.24 7.11
N LEU A 142 14.78 11.47 7.40
CA LEU A 142 16.18 11.89 7.47
C LEU A 142 16.85 11.46 8.78
N ALA A 143 16.09 11.10 9.82
CA ALA A 143 16.62 10.75 11.13
C ALA A 143 17.58 9.56 11.10
N ILE A 144 17.33 8.59 10.24
CA ILE A 144 18.20 7.41 10.07
C ILE A 144 18.88 7.36 8.68
N TYR A 145 18.87 8.47 7.95
CA TYR A 145 19.63 8.60 6.70
C TYR A 145 21.13 8.52 7.00
N GLY A 146 21.84 7.71 6.22
CA GLY A 146 23.27 7.42 6.44
C GLY A 146 23.54 6.25 7.41
N SER A 147 22.52 5.72 8.07
CA SER A 147 22.64 4.48 8.84
C SER A 147 22.91 3.27 7.95
N GLN A 148 23.34 2.17 8.56
CA GLN A 148 23.53 0.90 7.85
C GLN A 148 22.76 -0.21 8.53
N VAL A 149 21.98 -0.94 7.75
CA VAL A 149 21.31 -2.17 8.18
C VAL A 149 22.33 -3.32 8.28
N PRO A 150 22.12 -4.31 9.17
CA PRO A 150 23.08 -5.42 9.35
C PRO A 150 23.08 -6.40 8.18
N ALA A 151 21.95 -6.58 7.50
CA ALA A 151 21.76 -7.53 6.40
C ALA A 151 20.54 -7.15 5.55
N ASP A 152 20.40 -7.79 4.38
CA ASP A 152 19.13 -7.83 3.65
C ASP A 152 18.03 -8.45 4.53
N ALA A 153 16.83 -7.90 4.48
CA ALA A 153 15.65 -8.58 5.03
C ALA A 153 15.48 -9.98 4.41
N PRO A 154 14.99 -11.02 5.13
CA PRO A 154 14.88 -12.37 4.59
C PRO A 154 14.10 -12.45 3.27
N LEU A 155 13.06 -11.63 3.10
CA LEU A 155 12.33 -11.55 1.83
C LEU A 155 13.22 -11.01 0.68
N ILE A 156 14.12 -10.06 0.94
CA ILE A 156 15.07 -9.53 -0.05
C ILE A 156 16.12 -10.57 -0.42
N GLN A 157 16.63 -11.34 0.57
CA GLN A 157 17.54 -12.46 0.30
C GLN A 157 16.91 -13.47 -0.65
N LYS A 158 15.63 -13.84 -0.42
CA LYS A 158 14.88 -14.77 -1.29
C LYS A 158 14.67 -14.20 -2.69
N LEU A 159 14.28 -12.93 -2.81
CA LEU A 159 14.12 -12.27 -4.11
C LEU A 159 15.43 -12.25 -4.90
N ARG A 160 16.56 -11.88 -4.26
CA ARG A 160 17.88 -11.92 -4.90
C ARG A 160 18.32 -13.34 -5.27
N ALA A 161 18.06 -14.32 -4.40
CA ALA A 161 18.35 -15.73 -4.69
C ALA A 161 17.57 -16.23 -5.92
N ALA A 162 16.33 -15.79 -6.09
CA ALA A 162 15.50 -16.05 -7.26
C ALA A 162 15.92 -15.25 -8.52
N GLY A 163 16.93 -14.39 -8.40
CA GLY A 163 17.48 -13.59 -9.52
C GLY A 163 16.73 -12.28 -9.76
N ALA A 164 15.91 -11.81 -8.83
CA ALA A 164 15.32 -10.48 -8.94
C ALA A 164 16.39 -9.38 -8.78
N ILE A 165 16.17 -8.27 -9.48
CA ILE A 165 16.97 -7.06 -9.35
C ILE A 165 16.20 -6.09 -8.46
N ILE A 166 16.75 -5.75 -7.30
CA ILE A 166 16.21 -4.64 -6.51
C ILE A 166 16.60 -3.35 -7.24
N LEU A 167 15.64 -2.82 -8.01
CA LEU A 167 15.84 -1.67 -8.90
C LEU A 167 15.99 -0.37 -8.12
N GLY A 168 15.28 -0.27 -6.99
CA GLY A 168 15.30 0.95 -6.18
C GLY A 168 14.40 0.84 -4.96
N LYS A 169 14.45 1.92 -4.16
CA LYS A 169 13.61 2.11 -2.97
C LYS A 169 12.39 2.93 -3.35
N ALA A 170 11.20 2.38 -3.11
CA ALA A 170 9.93 3.07 -3.31
C ALA A 170 9.65 4.03 -2.16
N ASN A 171 9.11 5.21 -2.50
CA ASN A 171 8.64 6.18 -1.52
C ASN A 171 7.47 5.63 -0.69
N LEU A 172 7.21 6.28 0.43
CA LEU A 172 6.17 5.84 1.37
C LEU A 172 5.70 7.04 2.21
N GLY A 173 4.55 6.89 2.84
CA GLY A 173 4.22 7.75 3.97
C GLY A 173 5.25 7.54 5.08
N GLU A 174 5.85 8.60 5.55
CA GLU A 174 6.98 8.55 6.48
C GLU A 174 6.65 7.75 7.73
N TRP A 175 7.59 6.87 8.16
CA TRP A 175 7.38 5.89 9.24
C TRP A 175 6.12 5.04 9.07
N ALA A 176 5.78 4.73 7.80
CA ALA A 176 4.59 3.98 7.42
C ALA A 176 3.28 4.65 7.90
N ASN A 177 3.22 5.99 7.94
CA ASN A 177 2.13 6.83 8.43
C ASN A 177 1.87 6.72 9.94
N PHE A 178 2.82 6.22 10.73
CA PHE A 178 2.66 6.09 12.19
C PHE A 178 3.38 7.18 12.98
N ARG A 179 3.51 8.39 12.39
CA ARG A 179 4.10 9.56 13.05
C ARG A 179 3.04 10.53 13.56
N ASP A 180 1.95 10.68 12.83
CA ASP A 180 0.90 11.69 13.03
C ASP A 180 -0.46 11.13 12.58
N ASP A 181 -1.54 11.46 13.29
CA ASP A 181 -2.90 11.07 12.92
C ASP A 181 -3.61 12.15 12.09
N GLU A 182 -3.05 13.37 12.02
CA GLU A 182 -3.57 14.46 11.20
C GLU A 182 -3.20 14.35 9.71
N ALA A 183 -2.38 13.37 9.31
CA ALA A 183 -2.13 13.09 7.89
C ALA A 183 -3.44 12.93 7.10
N GLU A 184 -4.51 12.50 7.75
CA GLU A 184 -5.86 12.46 7.21
C GLU A 184 -6.47 13.84 6.92
N THR A 185 -6.07 14.88 7.65
CA THR A 185 -6.51 16.26 7.42
C THR A 185 -6.01 16.78 6.08
N TYR A 186 -4.89 16.23 5.60
CA TYR A 186 -4.29 16.54 4.32
C TYR A 186 -4.10 15.26 3.48
N PRO A 187 -5.15 14.71 2.85
CA PRO A 187 -5.08 13.42 2.14
C PRO A 187 -3.95 13.31 1.11
N LEU A 188 -3.49 14.44 0.56
CA LEU A 188 -2.36 14.49 -0.36
C LEU A 188 -1.00 14.31 0.34
N ALA A 189 -0.93 14.49 1.66
CA ALA A 189 0.28 14.31 2.44
C ALA A 189 0.48 12.85 2.91
N VAL A 190 -0.53 12.00 2.82
CA VAL A 190 -0.46 10.58 3.25
C VAL A 190 0.71 9.83 2.60
N GLY A 191 1.08 10.15 1.36
CA GLY A 191 2.22 9.59 0.64
C GLY A 191 3.51 10.39 0.75
N TRP A 192 3.61 11.33 1.71
CA TRP A 192 4.79 12.17 1.87
C TRP A 192 5.84 11.56 2.78
N SER A 193 7.11 11.82 2.45
CA SER A 193 8.24 11.60 3.35
C SER A 193 9.27 12.72 3.20
N ALA A 194 10.01 13.03 4.28
CA ALA A 194 11.03 14.07 4.25
C ALA A 194 12.13 13.80 3.23
N ARG A 195 12.43 12.51 2.99
CA ARG A 195 13.45 12.09 2.02
C ARG A 195 12.93 12.05 0.58
N GLY A 196 11.68 11.66 0.36
CA GLY A 196 11.13 11.37 -0.97
C GLY A 196 10.17 12.44 -1.52
N GLY A 197 9.71 13.37 -0.69
CA GLY A 197 8.60 14.26 -1.06
C GLY A 197 7.26 13.53 -1.12
N SER A 198 6.22 14.18 -1.64
CA SER A 198 4.88 13.60 -1.75
C SER A 198 4.75 12.75 -3.00
N THR A 199 4.41 11.47 -2.82
CA THR A 199 4.02 10.60 -3.93
C THR A 199 2.67 11.08 -4.50
N ASN A 200 2.62 11.32 -5.80
CA ASN A 200 1.40 11.69 -6.52
C ASN A 200 0.75 10.44 -7.13
N ASN A 201 -0.59 10.42 -7.14
CA ASN A 201 -1.37 9.36 -7.75
C ASN A 201 -1.14 9.31 -9.27
N ALA A 202 -0.90 8.12 -9.81
CA ALA A 202 -0.58 7.95 -11.23
C ALA A 202 -1.81 8.14 -12.16
N TYR A 203 -3.03 8.06 -11.64
CA TYR A 203 -4.25 8.28 -12.42
C TYR A 203 -4.70 9.73 -12.41
N ASP A 204 -4.72 10.36 -11.22
CA ASP A 204 -5.13 11.74 -11.03
C ASP A 204 -4.17 12.43 -10.05
N LEU A 205 -3.33 13.31 -10.58
CA LEU A 205 -2.32 14.07 -9.82
C LEU A 205 -2.92 14.98 -8.73
N SER A 206 -4.23 15.22 -8.76
CA SER A 206 -4.95 15.97 -7.74
C SER A 206 -5.58 15.10 -6.65
N TYR A 207 -5.36 13.78 -6.74
CA TYR A 207 -5.91 12.80 -5.81
C TYR A 207 -4.80 12.18 -4.96
N THR A 208 -5.17 11.62 -3.82
CA THR A 208 -4.22 10.92 -2.96
C THR A 208 -3.65 9.67 -3.63
N SER A 209 -2.35 9.41 -3.46
CA SER A 209 -1.72 8.11 -3.78
C SER A 209 -2.03 7.07 -2.70
N TRP A 210 -2.72 7.50 -1.61
CA TRP A 210 -2.84 6.73 -0.39
C TRP A 210 -1.48 6.34 0.19
N GLY A 211 -1.49 5.56 1.25
CA GLY A 211 -0.26 5.13 1.92
C GLY A 211 -0.53 3.93 2.85
N SER A 212 0.51 3.49 3.49
CA SER A 212 1.86 4.06 3.43
C SER A 212 2.72 3.56 2.27
N SER A 213 2.34 2.50 1.51
CA SER A 213 3.12 2.00 0.36
C SER A 213 2.84 2.81 -0.92
N SER A 214 2.79 4.13 -0.81
CA SER A 214 2.42 5.06 -1.88
C SER A 214 3.29 4.91 -3.14
N GLY A 215 4.61 4.93 -2.97
CA GLY A 215 5.54 4.79 -4.08
C GLY A 215 5.58 3.39 -4.68
N SER A 216 5.32 2.34 -3.89
CA SER A 216 5.17 0.98 -4.41
C SER A 216 3.94 0.88 -5.31
N GLY A 217 2.81 1.47 -4.87
CA GLY A 217 1.56 1.54 -5.65
C GLY A 217 1.73 2.33 -6.94
N ALA A 218 2.08 3.62 -6.82
CA ALA A 218 2.24 4.52 -7.98
C ALA A 218 3.34 4.04 -8.94
N GLY A 219 4.45 3.51 -8.40
CA GLY A 219 5.56 2.98 -9.20
C GLY A 219 5.16 1.74 -10.02
N ALA A 220 4.42 0.79 -9.43
CA ALA A 220 3.89 -0.36 -10.14
C ALA A 220 2.84 0.07 -11.18
N ALA A 221 1.90 0.95 -10.79
CA ALA A 221 0.86 1.46 -11.66
C ALA A 221 1.41 2.18 -12.91
N ALA A 222 2.41 3.04 -12.72
CA ALA A 222 3.03 3.83 -13.78
C ALA A 222 4.10 3.08 -14.58
N ASN A 223 4.26 1.77 -14.37
CA ASN A 223 5.29 0.97 -15.04
C ASN A 223 6.72 1.48 -14.79
N LEU A 224 7.06 1.85 -13.55
CA LEU A 224 8.41 2.19 -13.14
C LEU A 224 9.23 0.95 -12.75
N CYS A 225 8.58 -0.19 -12.66
CA CYS A 225 9.14 -1.51 -12.37
C CYS A 225 8.25 -2.62 -12.93
N ALA A 226 8.73 -3.84 -12.91
CA ALA A 226 7.90 -5.00 -13.25
C ALA A 226 6.81 -5.24 -12.20
N ALA A 227 7.18 -5.18 -10.93
CA ALA A 227 6.29 -5.23 -9.79
C ALA A 227 6.98 -4.58 -8.56
N ALA A 228 6.23 -4.38 -7.48
CA ALA A 228 6.74 -3.78 -6.26
C ALA A 228 6.41 -4.63 -5.01
N VAL A 229 7.12 -4.35 -3.94
CA VAL A 229 6.84 -4.89 -2.60
C VAL A 229 6.49 -3.73 -1.67
N GLY A 230 5.33 -3.82 -1.02
CA GLY A 230 4.88 -2.92 0.02
C GLY A 230 4.95 -3.57 1.40
N THR A 231 4.51 -2.82 2.43
CA THR A 231 4.23 -3.33 3.77
C THR A 231 2.89 -2.81 4.25
N GLU A 232 2.22 -3.57 5.07
CA GLU A 232 0.94 -3.18 5.66
C GLU A 232 0.88 -3.57 7.13
N THR A 233 0.49 -2.61 7.95
CA THR A 233 0.00 -2.80 9.31
C THR A 233 -1.52 -2.79 9.27
N ASP A 234 -2.12 -1.74 8.67
CA ASP A 234 -3.52 -1.63 8.30
C ASP A 234 -3.66 -0.77 7.04
N GLY A 235 -4.21 -1.33 5.96
CA GLY A 235 -4.51 -0.64 4.71
C GLY A 235 -3.31 -0.25 3.84
N SER A 236 -2.07 -0.42 4.30
CA SER A 236 -0.89 0.17 3.64
C SER A 236 -0.39 -0.54 2.37
N ILE A 237 -0.92 -1.69 1.98
CA ILE A 237 -0.78 -2.34 0.67
C ILE A 237 -2.08 -2.21 -0.09
N THR A 238 -3.17 -2.56 0.58
CA THR A 238 -4.50 -2.67 -0.03
C THR A 238 -5.04 -1.32 -0.45
N GLY A 239 -4.84 -0.27 0.34
CA GLY A 239 -5.24 1.10 0.02
C GLY A 239 -4.54 1.69 -1.21
N PRO A 240 -3.18 1.79 -1.23
CA PRO A 240 -2.47 2.23 -2.44
C PRO A 240 -2.79 1.39 -3.67
N SER A 241 -3.02 0.08 -3.51
CA SER A 241 -3.40 -0.78 -4.64
C SER A 241 -4.76 -0.42 -5.21
N ALA A 242 -5.74 -0.13 -4.35
CA ALA A 242 -7.09 0.27 -4.75
C ALA A 242 -7.10 1.60 -5.52
N VAL A 243 -6.36 2.61 -5.05
CA VAL A 243 -6.33 3.94 -5.68
C VAL A 243 -5.38 4.04 -6.87
N GLU A 244 -4.51 3.06 -7.06
CA GLU A 244 -3.54 2.97 -8.16
C GLU A 244 -3.90 1.88 -9.18
N ASN A 245 -5.12 1.32 -9.12
CA ASN A 245 -5.65 0.33 -10.07
C ASN A 245 -4.70 -0.86 -10.30
N ILE A 246 -4.13 -1.39 -9.24
CA ILE A 246 -3.24 -2.56 -9.25
C ILE A 246 -3.74 -3.63 -8.29
N PHE A 247 -3.17 -4.80 -8.38
CA PHE A 247 -3.40 -5.92 -7.47
C PHE A 247 -2.40 -5.84 -6.31
N GLY A 248 -2.89 -5.86 -5.07
CA GLY A 248 -2.05 -5.87 -3.87
C GLY A 248 -2.54 -6.89 -2.87
N LEU A 249 -1.66 -7.75 -2.41
CA LEU A 249 -2.01 -8.78 -1.43
C LEU A 249 -1.26 -8.53 -0.12
N LYS A 250 -2.02 -8.24 0.94
CA LYS A 250 -1.56 -8.37 2.32
C LYS A 250 -1.72 -9.84 2.72
N PRO A 251 -0.65 -10.60 2.89
CA PRO A 251 -0.78 -12.02 3.27
C PRO A 251 -1.11 -12.18 4.75
N THR A 252 -1.35 -13.41 5.16
CA THR A 252 -1.48 -13.80 6.56
C THR A 252 -0.24 -13.38 7.36
N LEU A 253 -0.47 -12.84 8.55
CA LEU A 253 0.57 -12.49 9.49
C LEU A 253 1.50 -13.69 9.76
N GLY A 254 2.81 -13.46 9.66
CA GLY A 254 3.83 -14.49 9.84
C GLY A 254 4.14 -15.35 8.61
N LEU A 255 3.39 -15.22 7.49
CA LEU A 255 3.71 -15.94 6.25
C LEU A 255 5.01 -15.41 5.61
N ILE A 256 5.26 -14.10 5.73
CA ILE A 256 6.52 -13.45 5.35
C ILE A 256 7.21 -12.95 6.62
N SER A 257 8.53 -13.19 6.75
CA SER A 257 9.30 -12.68 7.89
C SER A 257 9.28 -11.17 7.94
N GLN A 258 9.14 -10.63 9.14
CA GLN A 258 9.20 -9.20 9.44
C GLN A 258 10.62 -8.71 9.71
N ASP A 259 11.60 -9.62 9.84
CA ASP A 259 12.99 -9.26 10.13
C ASP A 259 13.54 -8.30 9.07
N GLY A 260 14.20 -7.25 9.53
CA GLY A 260 14.74 -6.21 8.66
C GLY A 260 13.70 -5.25 8.06
N ILE A 261 12.46 -5.28 8.53
CA ILE A 261 11.44 -4.27 8.21
C ILE A 261 11.36 -3.28 9.37
N VAL A 262 11.36 -1.97 9.09
CA VAL A 262 11.11 -0.95 10.12
C VAL A 262 9.70 -1.14 10.66
N PRO A 263 9.53 -1.44 11.96
CA PRO A 263 8.27 -1.90 12.50
C PRO A 263 7.30 -0.77 12.85
N ILE A 264 6.02 -1.09 12.82
CA ILE A 264 4.98 -0.49 13.66
C ILE A 264 4.61 -1.52 14.72
N SER A 265 4.24 -2.74 14.29
CA SER A 265 3.75 -3.80 15.16
C SER A 265 4.10 -5.20 14.63
N HIS A 266 4.88 -5.96 15.37
CA HIS A 266 5.12 -7.37 15.03
C HIS A 266 3.87 -8.25 15.15
N GLN A 267 2.80 -7.73 15.76
CA GLN A 267 1.52 -8.42 15.89
C GLN A 267 0.59 -8.17 14.68
N GLN A 268 1.01 -7.29 13.74
CA GLN A 268 0.13 -6.89 12.63
C GLN A 268 0.87 -6.66 11.32
N ASP A 269 2.14 -6.19 11.35
CA ASP A 269 2.91 -5.88 10.14
C ASP A 269 3.15 -7.09 9.24
N THR A 270 3.02 -6.89 7.94
CA THR A 270 3.49 -7.85 6.94
C THR A 270 3.95 -7.14 5.67
N ALA A 271 4.91 -7.74 4.96
CA ALA A 271 5.21 -7.34 3.58
C ALA A 271 4.29 -8.08 2.61
N GLY A 272 4.07 -7.50 1.43
CA GLY A 272 3.28 -8.15 0.40
C GLY A 272 3.53 -7.60 -1.00
N PRO A 273 3.18 -8.39 -2.04
CA PRO A 273 3.34 -8.03 -3.44
C PRO A 273 2.29 -7.00 -3.90
N MET A 274 2.73 -6.09 -4.77
CA MET A 274 1.91 -5.08 -5.44
C MET A 274 2.26 -5.10 -6.93
N ALA A 275 1.32 -5.49 -7.80
CA ALA A 275 1.60 -5.72 -9.21
C ALA A 275 0.39 -5.42 -10.11
N ARG A 276 0.62 -5.39 -11.43
CA ARG A 276 -0.41 -5.12 -12.44
C ARG A 276 -1.24 -6.35 -12.80
N SER A 277 -0.85 -7.54 -12.36
CA SER A 277 -1.59 -8.79 -12.61
C SER A 277 -1.59 -9.70 -11.38
N VAL A 278 -2.63 -10.52 -11.25
CA VAL A 278 -2.69 -11.57 -10.22
C VAL A 278 -1.56 -12.58 -10.40
N THR A 279 -1.16 -12.85 -11.64
CA THR A 279 -0.03 -13.74 -11.94
C THR A 279 1.27 -13.25 -11.29
N ASP A 280 1.56 -11.97 -11.40
CA ASP A 280 2.78 -11.39 -10.84
C ASP A 280 2.72 -11.34 -9.30
N VAL A 281 1.54 -11.08 -8.72
CA VAL A 281 1.30 -11.19 -7.27
C VAL A 281 1.58 -12.61 -6.78
N ALA A 282 1.08 -13.62 -7.48
CA ALA A 282 1.25 -15.04 -7.14
C ALA A 282 2.72 -15.47 -7.16
N ILE A 283 3.46 -15.05 -8.20
CA ILE A 283 4.91 -15.34 -8.32
C ILE A 283 5.69 -14.69 -7.18
N LEU A 284 5.44 -13.41 -6.90
CA LEU A 284 6.15 -12.68 -5.85
C LEU A 284 5.86 -13.25 -4.47
N LEU A 285 4.59 -13.49 -4.13
CA LEU A 285 4.22 -14.07 -2.84
C LEU A 285 4.91 -15.42 -2.63
N GLY A 286 4.83 -16.28 -3.64
CA GLY A 286 5.37 -17.64 -3.55
C GLY A 286 6.88 -17.68 -3.27
N ILE A 287 7.61 -16.67 -3.74
CA ILE A 287 9.06 -16.55 -3.52
C ILE A 287 9.38 -15.89 -2.17
N MET A 288 8.61 -14.86 -1.77
CA MET A 288 8.90 -14.11 -0.54
C MET A 288 8.56 -14.88 0.73
N GLN A 289 7.54 -15.71 0.71
CA GLN A 289 7.04 -16.44 1.89
C GLN A 289 7.96 -17.58 2.37
N SER A 290 7.62 -18.16 3.55
CA SER A 290 8.24 -19.35 4.13
C SER A 290 7.19 -20.35 4.60
N PRO A 291 7.21 -21.61 4.13
CA PRO A 291 8.05 -22.11 3.01
C PRO A 291 7.67 -21.47 1.66
N GLN A 292 8.60 -21.45 0.71
CA GLN A 292 8.29 -21.03 -0.66
C GLN A 292 7.24 -21.96 -1.28
N THR A 293 6.31 -21.36 -2.04
CA THR A 293 5.18 -22.08 -2.65
C THR A 293 4.96 -21.57 -4.06
N ASP A 294 4.79 -22.47 -5.02
CA ASP A 294 4.39 -22.07 -6.38
C ASP A 294 2.87 -22.00 -6.46
N TYR A 295 2.33 -20.79 -6.59
CA TYR A 295 0.90 -20.53 -6.78
C TYR A 295 0.48 -20.52 -8.24
N THR A 296 1.42 -20.56 -9.19
CA THR A 296 1.09 -20.46 -10.62
C THR A 296 0.19 -21.58 -11.16
N PRO A 297 0.24 -22.83 -10.65
CA PRO A 297 -0.69 -23.88 -11.06
C PRO A 297 -2.17 -23.59 -10.72
N LEU A 298 -2.42 -22.68 -9.78
CA LEU A 298 -3.78 -22.29 -9.37
C LEU A 298 -4.40 -21.22 -10.29
N LEU A 299 -3.62 -20.62 -11.18
CA LEU A 299 -4.06 -19.56 -12.10
C LEU A 299 -4.85 -20.15 -13.26
N GLN A 300 -6.06 -20.59 -12.98
CA GLN A 300 -6.94 -21.26 -13.94
C GLN A 300 -8.35 -20.64 -13.93
N ARG A 301 -8.99 -20.65 -15.08
CA ARG A 301 -10.39 -20.25 -15.21
C ARG A 301 -11.30 -21.26 -14.49
N GLY A 302 -12.39 -20.76 -13.92
CA GLY A 302 -13.40 -21.58 -13.24
C GLY A 302 -13.17 -21.76 -11.73
N ALA A 303 -12.23 -21.03 -11.12
CA ALA A 303 -11.98 -21.07 -9.68
C ALA A 303 -13.17 -20.52 -8.87
N LEU A 304 -13.97 -19.63 -9.44
CA LEU A 304 -15.19 -19.06 -8.81
C LEU A 304 -16.40 -20.01 -8.88
N ARG A 305 -16.37 -21.05 -9.73
CA ARG A 305 -17.52 -21.95 -9.87
C ARG A 305 -17.82 -22.70 -8.56
N GLY A 306 -19.06 -22.57 -8.10
CA GLY A 306 -19.55 -23.20 -6.86
C GLY A 306 -19.07 -22.54 -5.59
N LYS A 307 -18.33 -21.43 -5.68
CA LYS A 307 -17.89 -20.64 -4.52
C LYS A 307 -19.02 -19.80 -3.96
N ARG A 308 -18.97 -19.57 -2.64
CA ARG A 308 -19.90 -18.71 -1.91
C ARG A 308 -19.14 -17.47 -1.47
N ILE A 309 -19.49 -16.33 -2.03
CA ILE A 309 -18.83 -15.05 -1.80
C ILE A 309 -19.72 -14.18 -0.93
N GLY A 310 -19.23 -13.83 0.25
CA GLY A 310 -19.89 -12.92 1.16
C GLY A 310 -19.81 -11.48 0.67
N ARG A 311 -20.94 -10.83 0.48
CA ARG A 311 -21.04 -9.38 0.30
C ARG A 311 -21.25 -8.78 1.70
N ASP A 312 -20.24 -8.14 2.26
CA ASP A 312 -20.37 -7.49 3.56
C ASP A 312 -21.23 -6.23 3.43
N THR A 313 -22.50 -6.37 3.76
CA THR A 313 -23.52 -5.34 3.50
C THR A 313 -23.24 -4.03 4.21
N ARG A 314 -22.55 -4.07 5.35
CA ARG A 314 -22.15 -2.89 6.10
C ARG A 314 -21.23 -1.99 5.29
N PHE A 315 -20.23 -2.56 4.64
CA PHE A 315 -19.25 -1.80 3.84
C PHE A 315 -19.79 -1.42 2.45
N PHE A 316 -20.85 -2.06 1.99
CA PHE A 316 -21.59 -1.64 0.80
C PHE A 316 -22.63 -0.56 1.09
N ASP A 317 -22.89 -0.23 2.37
CA ASP A 317 -23.70 0.93 2.72
C ASP A 317 -22.83 2.21 2.61
N TYR A 318 -23.14 3.01 1.61
CA TYR A 318 -22.49 4.30 1.37
C TYR A 318 -22.47 5.22 2.59
N ASN A 319 -23.39 5.08 3.52
CA ASN A 319 -23.51 5.92 4.71
C ASN A 319 -22.81 5.34 5.95
N TYR A 320 -22.22 4.17 5.88
CA TYR A 320 -21.66 3.50 7.06
C TYR A 320 -20.58 4.34 7.77
N PHE A 321 -19.68 4.96 7.02
CA PHE A 321 -18.63 5.84 7.56
C PHE A 321 -19.07 7.30 7.71
N GLY A 322 -20.30 7.65 7.36
CA GLY A 322 -20.77 9.04 7.31
C GLY A 322 -20.42 9.74 6.00
N SER A 323 -20.42 11.06 5.99
CA SER A 323 -20.07 11.83 4.79
C SER A 323 -18.54 11.83 4.59
N GLY A 324 -18.02 11.09 3.65
CA GLY A 324 -16.60 11.15 3.32
C GLY A 324 -15.95 9.79 3.10
N ILE A 325 -16.72 8.83 2.69
CA ILE A 325 -16.22 7.49 2.37
C ILE A 325 -15.18 7.54 1.26
N PRO A 326 -14.12 6.73 1.37
CA PRO A 326 -13.17 6.47 0.30
C PRO A 326 -13.77 5.84 -0.96
N GLY A 327 -15.01 5.36 -0.92
CA GLY A 327 -15.75 4.86 -2.07
C GLY A 327 -17.04 5.62 -2.26
N ASP A 328 -17.12 6.47 -3.26
CA ASP A 328 -18.38 7.08 -3.68
C ASP A 328 -19.36 6.02 -4.22
N GLU A 329 -20.60 6.42 -4.47
CA GLU A 329 -21.65 5.53 -5.03
C GLU A 329 -21.18 4.79 -6.30
N GLU A 330 -20.31 5.43 -7.11
CA GLU A 330 -19.78 4.84 -8.34
C GLU A 330 -18.84 3.68 -8.04
N THR A 331 -18.01 3.76 -6.98
CA THR A 331 -17.16 2.64 -6.56
C THR A 331 -17.99 1.46 -6.06
N VAL A 332 -19.04 1.71 -5.28
CA VAL A 332 -19.98 0.66 -4.86
C VAL A 332 -20.67 0.02 -6.07
N ALA A 333 -21.02 0.80 -7.07
CA ALA A 333 -21.61 0.27 -8.31
C ALA A 333 -20.62 -0.65 -9.08
N PHE A 334 -19.34 -0.27 -9.16
CA PHE A 334 -18.30 -1.13 -9.74
C PHE A 334 -18.09 -2.42 -8.95
N ALA A 335 -18.09 -2.34 -7.62
CA ALA A 335 -17.97 -3.53 -6.76
C ALA A 335 -19.18 -4.47 -6.92
N ASN A 336 -20.41 -3.93 -7.02
CA ASN A 336 -21.60 -4.74 -7.32
C ASN A 336 -21.50 -5.38 -8.72
N HIS A 337 -21.03 -4.66 -9.74
CA HIS A 337 -20.78 -5.23 -11.06
C HIS A 337 -19.76 -6.38 -11.01
N ALA A 338 -18.69 -6.24 -10.22
CA ALA A 338 -17.73 -7.33 -10.04
C ALA A 338 -18.38 -8.57 -9.39
N LEU A 339 -19.31 -8.37 -8.43
CA LEU A 339 -20.11 -9.46 -7.86
C LEU A 339 -21.02 -10.13 -8.90
N ASP A 340 -21.64 -9.35 -9.81
CA ASP A 340 -22.43 -9.88 -10.91
C ASP A 340 -21.57 -10.73 -11.85
N VAL A 341 -20.34 -10.29 -12.13
CA VAL A 341 -19.36 -11.07 -12.91
C VAL A 341 -19.01 -12.36 -12.19
N MET A 342 -18.71 -12.32 -10.87
CA MET A 342 -18.46 -13.54 -10.09
C MET A 342 -19.65 -14.51 -10.15
N ALA A 343 -20.88 -14.00 -10.03
CA ALA A 343 -22.10 -14.81 -10.16
C ALA A 343 -22.21 -15.44 -11.55
N SER A 344 -21.90 -14.71 -12.61
CA SER A 344 -21.88 -15.23 -13.98
C SER A 344 -20.84 -16.34 -14.21
N LEU A 345 -19.76 -16.32 -13.42
CA LEU A 345 -18.72 -17.37 -13.40
C LEU A 345 -19.11 -18.57 -12.51
N GLY A 346 -20.29 -18.53 -11.91
CA GLY A 346 -20.87 -19.64 -11.14
C GLY A 346 -20.67 -19.55 -9.63
N ALA A 347 -20.29 -18.38 -9.10
CA ALA A 347 -20.31 -18.13 -7.68
C ALA A 347 -21.73 -17.83 -7.18
N THR A 348 -21.98 -18.09 -5.89
CA THR A 348 -23.19 -17.65 -5.19
C THR A 348 -22.83 -16.46 -4.31
N ILE A 349 -23.50 -15.33 -4.54
CA ILE A 349 -23.31 -14.14 -3.71
C ILE A 349 -24.26 -14.22 -2.53
N VAL A 350 -23.74 -13.98 -1.32
CA VAL A 350 -24.47 -14.09 -0.05
C VAL A 350 -24.26 -12.80 0.74
N ASP A 351 -25.33 -12.15 1.13
CA ASP A 351 -25.25 -11.01 2.06
C ASP A 351 -24.77 -11.50 3.43
N THR A 352 -23.78 -10.81 3.97
CA THR A 352 -23.16 -11.13 5.26
C THR A 352 -22.83 -9.84 6.03
N ASP A 353 -22.36 -9.99 7.26
CA ASP A 353 -21.92 -8.89 8.14
C ASP A 353 -20.80 -9.42 9.04
N THR A 354 -19.62 -8.80 8.97
CA THR A 354 -18.44 -9.12 9.81
C THR A 354 -18.38 -8.31 11.11
N GLY A 355 -19.37 -7.48 11.38
CA GLY A 355 -19.43 -6.65 12.57
C GLY A 355 -18.89 -5.24 12.36
N ASP A 356 -19.00 -4.45 13.41
CA ASP A 356 -18.62 -3.03 13.40
C ASP A 356 -17.12 -2.87 13.69
N VAL A 357 -16.34 -2.38 12.72
CA VAL A 357 -14.90 -2.13 12.90
C VAL A 357 -14.63 -1.09 13.99
N PHE A 358 -15.53 -0.14 14.19
CA PHE A 358 -15.39 0.87 15.25
C PHE A 358 -15.49 0.28 16.68
N ALA A 359 -15.92 -0.97 16.81
CA ALA A 359 -15.96 -1.65 18.11
C ALA A 359 -14.57 -1.93 18.70
N TYR A 360 -13.52 -1.94 17.88
CA TYR A 360 -12.16 -2.35 18.30
C TYR A 360 -11.02 -1.49 17.79
N THR A 361 -11.25 -0.53 16.89
CA THR A 361 -10.16 0.31 16.31
C THR A 361 -9.44 1.16 17.36
N SER A 362 -10.12 1.62 18.42
CA SER A 362 -9.46 2.35 19.52
C SER A 362 -8.52 1.45 20.34
N ASP A 363 -8.85 0.17 20.49
CA ASP A 363 -8.01 -0.81 21.18
C ASP A 363 -6.86 -1.25 20.29
N GLU A 364 -7.09 -1.39 19.00
CA GLU A 364 -6.01 -1.56 18.03
C GLU A 364 -4.98 -0.44 18.14
N PHE A 365 -5.41 0.81 18.03
CA PHE A 365 -4.51 1.96 18.12
C PHE A 365 -3.74 2.00 19.44
N THR A 366 -4.42 1.74 20.56
CA THR A 366 -3.80 1.62 21.88
C THR A 366 -2.69 0.56 21.87
N ALA A 367 -2.96 -0.62 21.32
CA ALA A 367 -1.98 -1.69 21.24
C ALA A 367 -0.78 -1.31 20.35
N LEU A 368 -1.03 -0.67 19.19
CA LEU A 368 0.01 -0.20 18.29
C LEU A 368 0.95 0.83 18.95
N LEU A 369 0.45 1.71 19.81
CA LEU A 369 1.28 2.69 20.54
C LEU A 369 2.29 2.00 21.48
N TYR A 370 1.87 0.98 22.24
CA TYR A 370 2.77 0.18 23.08
C TYR A 370 3.81 -0.56 22.26
N GLU A 371 3.38 -1.21 21.19
CA GLU A 371 4.22 -2.04 20.33
C GLU A 371 5.24 -1.19 19.57
N PHE A 372 4.80 -0.11 18.94
CA PHE A 372 5.67 0.79 18.18
C PHE A 372 6.80 1.34 19.05
N ARG A 373 6.48 1.89 20.23
CA ARG A 373 7.49 2.46 21.13
C ARG A 373 8.62 1.46 21.45
N ALA A 374 8.26 0.23 21.77
CA ALA A 374 9.23 -0.79 22.12
C ALA A 374 10.00 -1.29 20.89
N GLN A 375 9.27 -1.64 19.84
CA GLN A 375 9.83 -2.34 18.68
C GLN A 375 10.66 -1.42 17.78
N ILE A 376 10.31 -0.12 17.70
CA ILE A 376 11.16 0.84 16.98
C ILE A 376 12.50 1.04 17.69
N ALA A 377 12.52 1.03 19.03
CA ALA A 377 13.76 1.09 19.78
C ALA A 377 14.62 -0.17 19.54
N ASP A 378 14.01 -1.36 19.54
CA ASP A 378 14.70 -2.61 19.24
C ASP A 378 15.28 -2.59 17.81
N TYR A 379 14.51 -2.12 16.82
CA TYR A 379 15.01 -1.96 15.44
C TYR A 379 16.20 -0.99 15.36
N LEU A 380 16.10 0.18 15.98
CA LEU A 380 17.17 1.19 15.97
C LEU A 380 18.47 0.67 16.59
N GLN A 381 18.41 -0.26 17.58
CA GLN A 381 19.59 -0.91 18.14
C GLN A 381 20.33 -1.77 17.12
N THR A 382 19.67 -2.28 16.09
CA THR A 382 20.30 -3.09 15.04
C THR A 382 21.13 -2.26 14.06
N LEU A 383 20.85 -0.95 13.97
CA LEU A 383 21.49 -0.07 12.99
C LEU A 383 22.88 0.35 13.45
N SER A 384 23.81 0.41 12.50
CA SER A 384 25.11 1.04 12.68
C SER A 384 25.16 2.42 12.00
N LYS A 385 26.20 3.20 12.28
CA LYS A 385 26.43 4.56 11.75
C LYS A 385 25.30 5.56 12.02
N THR A 386 24.60 5.39 13.12
CA THR A 386 23.60 6.33 13.61
C THR A 386 23.63 6.38 15.13
N ASN A 387 23.20 7.50 15.71
CA ASN A 387 23.02 7.67 17.16
C ASN A 387 21.57 7.50 17.59
N MET A 388 20.64 7.30 16.63
CA MET A 388 19.24 7.03 16.95
C MET A 388 19.12 5.65 17.60
N ARG A 389 18.54 5.59 18.82
CA ARG A 389 18.38 4.35 19.59
C ARG A 389 16.99 4.17 20.18
N THR A 390 16.24 5.25 20.30
CA THR A 390 14.94 5.30 20.96
C THR A 390 13.96 6.17 20.17
N LEU A 391 12.67 6.03 20.44
CA LEU A 391 11.65 6.92 19.91
C LEU A 391 11.89 8.38 20.32
N ALA A 392 12.36 8.61 21.55
CA ALA A 392 12.72 9.94 22.02
C ALA A 392 13.84 10.60 21.18
N ASP A 393 14.81 9.82 20.67
CA ASP A 393 15.84 10.35 19.77
C ASP A 393 15.24 10.79 18.44
N LEU A 394 14.28 10.04 17.90
CA LEU A 394 13.56 10.41 16.67
C LEU A 394 12.75 11.69 16.85
N ILE A 395 12.02 11.81 17.98
CA ILE A 395 11.27 13.02 18.35
C ILE A 395 12.20 14.23 18.44
N ALA A 396 13.35 14.07 19.12
CA ALA A 396 14.34 15.14 19.26
C ALA A 396 14.94 15.55 17.89
N PHE A 397 15.20 14.56 17.00
CA PHE A 397 15.68 14.82 15.66
C PHE A 397 14.65 15.63 14.85
N ASN A 398 13.39 15.22 14.84
CA ASN A 398 12.32 15.91 14.13
C ASN A 398 12.18 17.36 14.61
N ASN A 399 12.22 17.60 15.91
CA ASN A 399 12.19 18.95 16.48
C ASN A 399 13.38 19.80 16.02
N ALA A 400 14.58 19.23 15.98
CA ALA A 400 15.79 19.93 15.55
C ALA A 400 15.83 20.20 14.03
N HIS A 401 15.14 19.37 13.23
CA HIS A 401 15.06 19.45 11.77
C HIS A 401 13.66 19.76 11.29
N CYS A 402 12.88 20.46 12.09
CA CYS A 402 11.48 20.77 11.86
C CYS A 402 11.16 21.26 10.45
N PRO A 403 11.93 22.18 9.82
CA PRO A 403 11.65 22.64 8.47
C PRO A 403 11.73 21.57 7.39
N GLN A 404 12.35 20.42 7.68
CA GLN A 404 12.48 19.30 6.76
C GLN A 404 11.53 18.16 7.13
N GLU A 405 11.37 17.88 8.44
CA GLU A 405 10.63 16.72 8.95
C GLU A 405 9.15 17.03 9.23
N LEU A 406 8.81 18.22 9.70
CA LEU A 406 7.47 18.58 10.15
C LEU A 406 6.81 19.63 9.22
N VAL A 407 6.97 19.46 7.90
CA VAL A 407 6.49 20.45 6.92
C VAL A 407 4.97 20.44 6.80
N TYR A 408 4.35 19.27 6.75
CA TYR A 408 2.94 19.10 6.42
C TYR A 408 2.10 18.58 7.57
N TYR A 409 2.68 17.81 8.48
CA TYR A 409 2.04 17.29 9.68
C TYR A 409 3.04 17.15 10.83
N ASP A 410 2.56 17.05 12.05
CA ASP A 410 3.34 16.99 13.30
C ASP A 410 3.85 15.56 13.58
N GLN A 411 4.09 15.24 14.82
CA GLN A 411 4.53 13.94 15.34
C GLN A 411 3.75 13.54 16.61
N ASP A 412 2.47 13.81 16.62
CA ASP A 412 1.60 13.60 17.78
C ASP A 412 1.47 12.12 18.16
N VAL A 413 1.45 11.20 17.18
CA VAL A 413 1.49 9.75 17.43
C VAL A 413 2.80 9.33 18.09
N PHE A 414 3.94 9.89 17.68
CA PHE A 414 5.23 9.65 18.34
C PHE A 414 5.23 10.13 19.78
N LEU A 415 4.74 11.36 20.01
CA LEU A 415 4.62 11.96 21.33
C LEU A 415 3.67 11.17 22.23
N LEU A 416 2.60 10.66 21.67
CA LEU A 416 1.64 9.81 22.37
C LEU A 416 2.25 8.44 22.69
N ALA A 417 2.84 7.78 21.69
CA ALA A 417 3.46 6.46 21.86
C ALA A 417 4.56 6.46 22.95
N GLU A 418 5.32 7.57 23.09
CA GLU A 418 6.36 7.69 24.12
C GLU A 418 5.81 7.57 25.55
N GLN A 419 4.51 7.81 25.75
CA GLN A 419 3.84 7.68 27.04
C GLN A 419 3.44 6.24 27.37
N PHE A 420 3.42 5.33 26.36
CA PHE A 420 2.96 3.95 26.51
C PHE A 420 4.14 3.01 26.84
N VAL A 421 4.31 2.74 28.14
CA VAL A 421 5.40 1.92 28.68
C VAL A 421 4.89 0.56 29.16
N GLY A 422 5.80 -0.40 29.30
CA GLY A 422 5.49 -1.70 29.94
C GLY A 422 5.17 -2.84 28.96
N TYR A 423 5.24 -2.59 27.63
CA TYR A 423 5.15 -3.68 26.65
C TYR A 423 6.19 -4.78 26.94
N PRO A 424 5.86 -6.07 26.81
CA PRO A 424 4.54 -6.63 26.45
C PRO A 424 3.64 -6.98 27.64
N ASN A 425 3.99 -6.57 28.86
CA ASN A 425 3.39 -7.06 30.10
C ASN A 425 2.37 -6.10 30.73
N ASP A 426 2.17 -4.90 30.15
CA ASP A 426 1.18 -3.95 30.67
C ASP A 426 -0.23 -4.52 30.50
N PRO A 427 -1.08 -4.54 31.57
CA PRO A 427 -2.42 -5.09 31.50
C PRO A 427 -3.33 -4.37 30.50
N ASN A 428 -3.16 -3.06 30.28
CA ASN A 428 -3.96 -2.31 29.31
C ASN A 428 -3.59 -2.70 27.88
N TYR A 429 -2.29 -2.87 27.62
CA TYR A 429 -1.82 -3.41 26.34
C TYR A 429 -2.44 -4.78 26.04
N ILE A 430 -2.33 -5.71 27.02
CA ILE A 430 -2.85 -7.08 26.86
C ILE A 430 -4.35 -7.06 26.62
N ALA A 431 -5.10 -6.24 27.38
CA ALA A 431 -6.53 -6.11 27.21
C ALA A 431 -6.90 -5.55 25.82
N ALA A 432 -6.27 -4.46 25.41
CA ALA A 432 -6.51 -3.80 24.13
C ALA A 432 -6.19 -4.74 22.95
N ARG A 433 -5.01 -5.36 22.93
CA ARG A 433 -4.62 -6.28 21.85
C ARG A 433 -5.54 -7.49 21.76
N ASN A 434 -5.87 -8.10 22.90
CA ASN A 434 -6.76 -9.26 22.93
C ASN A 434 -8.18 -8.91 22.48
N HIS A 435 -8.71 -7.76 22.90
CA HIS A 435 -10.05 -7.32 22.49
C HIS A 435 -10.08 -7.01 20.99
N ALA A 436 -9.13 -6.23 20.49
CA ALA A 436 -9.07 -5.88 19.06
C ALA A 436 -8.97 -7.14 18.19
N THR A 437 -7.94 -7.96 18.42
CA THR A 437 -7.71 -9.17 17.61
C THR A 437 -8.84 -10.18 17.76
N GLY A 438 -9.33 -10.39 18.99
CA GLY A 438 -10.43 -11.32 19.26
C GLY A 438 -11.72 -10.92 18.58
N THR A 439 -12.08 -9.63 18.62
CA THR A 439 -13.32 -9.11 18.00
C THR A 439 -13.24 -9.16 16.47
N ALA A 440 -12.11 -8.73 15.88
CA ALA A 440 -11.92 -8.78 14.43
C ALA A 440 -12.01 -10.24 13.90
N ARG A 441 -11.33 -11.18 14.56
CA ARG A 441 -11.40 -12.61 14.22
C ARG A 441 -12.80 -13.17 14.38
N ALA A 442 -13.45 -12.90 15.50
CA ALA A 442 -14.80 -13.40 15.74
C ALA A 442 -15.82 -12.91 14.69
N GLY A 443 -15.67 -11.69 14.21
CA GLY A 443 -16.49 -11.14 13.13
C GLY A 443 -16.29 -11.89 11.82
N ILE A 444 -15.06 -12.02 11.35
CA ILE A 444 -14.72 -12.69 10.07
C ILE A 444 -15.02 -14.19 10.15
N ASP A 445 -14.50 -14.89 11.17
CA ASP A 445 -14.71 -16.33 11.35
C ASP A 445 -16.19 -16.67 11.50
N GLY A 446 -16.92 -15.82 12.26
CA GLY A 446 -18.35 -15.96 12.48
C GLY A 446 -19.15 -15.84 11.18
N ALA A 447 -18.82 -14.86 10.33
CA ALA A 447 -19.47 -14.66 9.03
C ALA A 447 -19.16 -15.86 8.09
N ILE A 448 -17.89 -16.25 7.97
CA ILE A 448 -17.47 -17.40 7.15
C ILE A 448 -18.20 -18.68 7.56
N ALA A 449 -18.25 -18.96 8.86
CA ALA A 449 -18.87 -20.19 9.37
C ALA A 449 -20.40 -20.15 9.25
N ARG A 450 -21.06 -19.03 9.64
CA ARG A 450 -22.51 -18.87 9.64
C ARG A 450 -23.10 -19.01 8.24
N ASP A 451 -22.45 -18.37 7.26
CA ASP A 451 -22.97 -18.23 5.90
C ASP A 451 -22.29 -19.20 4.92
N HIS A 452 -21.39 -20.06 5.42
CA HIS A 452 -20.62 -21.05 4.65
C HIS A 452 -19.86 -20.40 3.47
N LEU A 453 -19.11 -19.33 3.75
CA LEU A 453 -18.43 -18.55 2.72
C LEU A 453 -17.05 -19.12 2.38
N ASP A 454 -16.65 -18.89 1.13
CA ASP A 454 -15.29 -19.16 0.65
C ASP A 454 -14.40 -17.90 0.69
N ALA A 455 -15.00 -16.73 0.66
CA ALA A 455 -14.35 -15.44 0.87
C ALA A 455 -15.40 -14.35 1.14
N ILE A 456 -14.96 -13.20 1.63
CA ILE A 456 -15.79 -12.01 1.84
C ILE A 456 -15.22 -10.87 0.99
N VAL A 457 -16.09 -9.98 0.48
CA VAL A 457 -15.67 -8.81 -0.27
C VAL A 457 -16.24 -7.53 0.33
N ALA A 458 -15.45 -6.45 0.18
CA ALA A 458 -15.84 -5.09 0.54
C ALA A 458 -15.38 -4.11 -0.57
N PRO A 459 -16.14 -3.02 -0.84
CA PRO A 459 -15.76 -2.06 -1.87
C PRO A 459 -14.50 -1.29 -1.50
N HIS A 460 -13.69 -0.96 -2.50
CA HIS A 460 -12.52 -0.11 -2.40
C HIS A 460 -11.55 -0.59 -1.31
N LEU A 461 -11.40 0.18 -0.23
CA LEU A 461 -10.57 -0.11 0.94
C LEU A 461 -11.40 -0.10 2.25
N THR A 462 -12.71 -0.20 2.15
CA THR A 462 -13.65 0.01 3.26
C THR A 462 -13.56 -1.02 4.40
N ASN A 463 -12.94 -2.18 4.18
CA ASN A 463 -12.59 -3.12 5.24
C ASN A 463 -11.13 -3.60 5.13
N SER A 464 -10.17 -2.67 5.18
CA SER A 464 -8.76 -3.03 5.36
C SER A 464 -8.51 -3.49 6.80
N THR A 465 -9.08 -2.79 7.78
CA THR A 465 -8.85 -2.95 9.21
C THR A 465 -9.23 -4.33 9.73
N GLY A 466 -10.41 -4.85 9.38
CA GLY A 466 -10.84 -6.16 9.86
C GLY A 466 -9.82 -7.28 9.63
N PRO A 467 -9.41 -7.54 8.39
CA PRO A 467 -8.36 -8.54 8.08
C PRO A 467 -6.98 -8.16 8.61
N ALA A 468 -6.63 -6.87 8.73
CA ALA A 468 -5.36 -6.42 9.26
C ALA A 468 -5.23 -6.80 10.74
N VAL A 469 -6.19 -6.41 11.57
CA VAL A 469 -6.24 -6.68 13.02
C VAL A 469 -6.40 -8.18 13.32
N ALA A 470 -7.16 -8.90 12.49
CA ALA A 470 -7.29 -10.34 12.60
C ALA A 470 -5.99 -11.10 12.24
N GLY A 471 -5.08 -10.45 11.50
CA GLY A 471 -3.88 -11.09 10.94
C GLY A 471 -4.19 -11.96 9.71
N TYR A 472 -5.29 -11.72 9.02
CA TYR A 472 -5.80 -12.51 7.90
C TYR A 472 -5.41 -11.93 6.54
N PRO A 473 -5.39 -12.74 5.45
CA PRO A 473 -5.04 -12.26 4.12
C PRO A 473 -6.13 -11.35 3.57
N ASN A 474 -5.70 -10.28 2.87
CA ASN A 474 -6.60 -9.34 2.20
C ASN A 474 -6.05 -8.97 0.83
N PHE A 475 -6.85 -9.13 -0.21
CA PHE A 475 -6.46 -8.93 -1.61
C PHE A 475 -7.22 -7.77 -2.21
N SER A 476 -6.53 -6.68 -2.51
CA SER A 476 -7.07 -5.53 -3.25
C SER A 476 -7.00 -5.79 -4.75
N MET A 477 -8.10 -5.54 -5.45
CA MET A 477 -8.27 -5.81 -6.87
C MET A 477 -8.90 -4.62 -7.58
N PRO A 478 -8.45 -4.26 -8.81
CA PRO A 478 -9.15 -3.32 -9.68
C PRO A 478 -10.54 -3.84 -10.08
N VAL A 479 -11.56 -2.96 -10.01
CA VAL A 479 -12.91 -3.28 -10.50
C VAL A 479 -13.42 -2.29 -11.54
N GLY A 480 -12.74 -1.18 -11.78
CA GLY A 480 -13.08 -0.21 -12.82
C GLY A 480 -12.35 1.12 -12.68
N ILE A 481 -12.68 2.03 -13.59
CA ILE A 481 -12.27 3.44 -13.53
C ILE A 481 -13.53 4.30 -13.49
N ARG A 482 -13.62 5.14 -12.47
CA ARG A 482 -14.75 6.05 -12.27
C ARG A 482 -14.82 7.12 -13.36
N SER A 483 -15.95 7.77 -13.48
CA SER A 483 -16.17 8.88 -14.44
C SER A 483 -15.18 10.04 -14.24
N SER A 484 -14.65 10.19 -13.02
CA SER A 484 -13.57 11.13 -12.68
C SER A 484 -12.18 10.74 -13.23
N GLY A 485 -12.02 9.54 -13.78
CA GLY A 485 -10.73 8.97 -14.17
C GLY A 485 -9.97 8.27 -13.01
N ARG A 486 -10.52 8.29 -11.81
CA ARG A 486 -9.93 7.65 -10.62
C ARG A 486 -10.27 6.16 -10.55
N PRO A 487 -9.37 5.30 -10.08
CA PRO A 487 -9.65 3.89 -9.90
C PRO A 487 -10.77 3.58 -8.90
N ALA A 488 -11.47 2.49 -9.15
CA ALA A 488 -12.33 1.80 -8.21
C ALA A 488 -11.73 0.42 -7.91
N GLY A 489 -11.59 0.08 -6.63
CA GLY A 489 -11.07 -1.19 -6.15
C GLY A 489 -12.11 -2.00 -5.40
N MET A 490 -11.78 -3.25 -5.10
CA MET A 490 -12.53 -4.15 -4.22
C MET A 490 -11.54 -5.00 -3.44
N LEU A 491 -11.81 -5.18 -2.15
CA LEU A 491 -11.09 -6.11 -1.28
C LEU A 491 -11.75 -7.47 -1.32
N MET A 492 -10.95 -8.53 -1.26
CA MET A 492 -11.39 -9.91 -1.05
C MET A 492 -10.51 -10.54 0.03
N TYR A 493 -11.13 -11.00 1.11
CA TYR A 493 -10.44 -11.54 2.27
C TYR A 493 -11.08 -12.84 2.78
N ASP A 494 -10.32 -13.58 3.54
CA ASP A 494 -10.70 -14.87 4.11
C ASP A 494 -9.97 -15.05 5.46
N THR A 495 -10.12 -16.17 6.11
CA THR A 495 -9.37 -16.55 7.31
C THR A 495 -7.90 -16.84 7.02
N ALA A 496 -7.09 -17.02 8.06
CA ALA A 496 -5.64 -17.21 7.92
C ALA A 496 -5.25 -18.36 6.97
N PHE A 497 -4.18 -18.13 6.20
CA PHE A 497 -3.56 -19.11 5.29
C PHE A 497 -4.47 -19.57 4.12
N ARG A 498 -5.34 -18.66 3.66
CA ARG A 498 -6.21 -18.87 2.50
C ARG A 498 -5.74 -18.14 1.23
N GLU A 499 -4.50 -17.70 1.18
CA GLU A 499 -3.92 -16.99 0.01
C GLU A 499 -4.12 -17.77 -1.30
N ALA A 500 -3.92 -19.07 -1.28
CA ALA A 500 -4.09 -19.94 -2.46
C ALA A 500 -5.49 -19.83 -3.06
N GLN A 501 -6.52 -19.81 -2.21
CA GLN A 501 -7.91 -19.68 -2.63
C GLN A 501 -8.20 -18.27 -3.13
N LEU A 502 -7.74 -17.23 -2.41
CA LEU A 502 -7.92 -15.84 -2.83
C LEU A 502 -7.25 -15.58 -4.18
N ILE A 503 -6.01 -16.04 -4.38
CA ILE A 503 -5.27 -15.90 -5.65
C ILE A 503 -6.02 -16.57 -6.79
N ALA A 504 -6.53 -17.80 -6.59
CA ALA A 504 -7.25 -18.53 -7.64
C ALA A 504 -8.54 -17.78 -8.06
N MET A 505 -9.33 -17.34 -7.09
CA MET A 505 -10.57 -16.59 -7.35
C MET A 505 -10.30 -15.20 -7.95
N ALA A 506 -9.28 -14.50 -7.45
CA ALA A 506 -8.86 -13.21 -7.99
C ALA A 506 -8.40 -13.32 -9.44
N TYR A 507 -7.66 -14.39 -9.80
CA TYR A 507 -7.25 -14.63 -11.17
C TYR A 507 -8.47 -14.87 -12.10
N ASP A 508 -9.43 -15.69 -11.68
CA ASP A 508 -10.63 -15.97 -12.48
C ASP A 508 -11.45 -14.69 -12.71
N LEU A 509 -11.58 -13.84 -11.69
CA LEU A 509 -12.22 -12.54 -11.79
C LEU A 509 -11.42 -11.58 -12.70
N GLU A 510 -10.11 -11.45 -12.51
CA GLU A 510 -9.22 -10.61 -13.33
C GLU A 510 -9.43 -10.89 -14.83
N GLN A 511 -9.41 -12.19 -15.18
CA GLN A 511 -9.54 -12.63 -16.57
C GLN A 511 -10.94 -12.36 -17.18
N ALA A 512 -11.97 -12.23 -16.35
CA ALA A 512 -13.32 -11.93 -16.81
C ALA A 512 -13.60 -10.42 -16.84
N LEU A 513 -13.16 -9.71 -15.81
CA LEU A 513 -13.45 -8.28 -15.63
C LEU A 513 -12.51 -7.39 -16.45
N ASN A 514 -11.22 -7.75 -16.53
CA ASN A 514 -10.17 -7.00 -17.23
C ASN A 514 -10.19 -5.49 -16.89
N ALA A 515 -10.30 -5.18 -15.60
CA ALA A 515 -10.55 -3.83 -15.11
C ALA A 515 -9.28 -2.96 -15.01
N ARG A 516 -8.08 -3.57 -15.07
CA ARG A 516 -6.81 -2.83 -15.07
C ARG A 516 -6.72 -1.95 -16.32
N GLN A 517 -6.39 -0.68 -16.12
CA GLN A 517 -6.11 0.28 -17.19
C GLN A 517 -4.79 1.00 -16.91
N GLN A 518 -4.08 1.39 -17.96
CA GLN A 518 -2.86 2.17 -17.81
C GLN A 518 -3.18 3.59 -17.32
N PRO A 519 -2.41 4.16 -16.36
CA PRO A 519 -2.65 5.52 -15.87
C PRO A 519 -2.37 6.59 -16.93
N GLN A 520 -3.11 7.70 -16.84
CA GLN A 520 -3.04 8.81 -17.78
C GLN A 520 -2.48 10.12 -17.17
N LEU A 521 -2.14 10.14 -15.88
CA LEU A 521 -1.68 11.32 -15.14
C LEU A 521 -2.64 12.52 -15.31
N LEU A 522 -3.92 12.31 -15.06
CA LEU A 522 -4.94 13.35 -15.18
C LEU A 522 -4.77 14.42 -14.10
N GLY A 523 -5.40 15.57 -14.29
CA GLY A 523 -5.41 16.64 -13.31
C GLY A 523 -4.06 17.37 -13.21
N ALA A 524 -3.87 18.08 -12.11
CA ALA A 524 -2.65 18.81 -11.80
C ALA A 524 -2.28 18.60 -10.33
N ILE A 525 -0.99 18.52 -10.04
CA ILE A 525 -0.48 18.45 -8.67
C ILE A 525 -1.03 19.63 -7.87
N GLN A 526 -1.69 19.34 -6.77
CA GLN A 526 -2.17 20.36 -5.84
C GLN A 526 -1.09 20.65 -4.81
N PRO A 527 -0.84 21.93 -4.48
CA PRO A 527 0.08 22.27 -3.42
C PRO A 527 -0.47 21.76 -2.08
N ILE A 528 0.36 21.06 -1.33
CA ILE A 528 0.05 20.68 0.05
C ILE A 528 0.37 21.90 0.92
N PRO A 529 -0.59 22.42 1.70
CA PRO A 529 -0.34 23.54 2.59
C PRO A 529 0.74 23.18 3.62
N ASN A 530 1.65 24.10 3.91
CA ASN A 530 2.57 23.96 5.03
C ASN A 530 1.76 24.00 6.33
N GLY A 531 1.88 22.97 7.16
CA GLY A 531 1.14 22.81 8.41
C GLY A 531 1.52 23.83 9.49
N GLY A 532 2.66 24.55 9.32
CA GLY A 532 3.09 25.59 10.26
C GLY A 532 3.60 25.07 11.60
N PHE A 533 3.88 23.78 11.73
CA PHE A 533 4.29 23.11 12.98
C PHE A 533 5.62 23.59 13.54
N CYS A 534 6.45 24.29 12.74
CA CYS A 534 7.76 24.80 13.12
C CYS A 534 7.73 26.18 13.78
N THR A 535 6.60 26.75 14.12
CA THR A 535 6.49 28.15 14.60
C THR A 535 6.70 28.34 16.09
N GLY A 536 7.42 27.42 16.77
CA GLY A 536 7.92 27.62 18.15
C GLY A 536 6.89 27.44 19.26
N HIS A 537 5.75 26.86 19.00
CA HIS A 537 4.88 26.35 20.05
C HIS A 537 5.23 24.89 20.31
N PRO A 538 5.53 24.49 21.57
CA PRO A 538 5.52 23.07 21.91
C PRO A 538 4.12 22.56 21.55
N PRO A 539 4.00 21.37 20.94
CA PRO A 539 2.70 20.79 20.65
C PRO A 539 1.89 20.80 21.95
N GLN A 540 0.79 21.56 21.94
CA GLN A 540 -0.15 21.47 23.06
C GLN A 540 -0.84 20.14 22.85
N GLY A 541 -0.35 19.10 23.53
CA GLY A 541 -0.94 17.78 23.53
C GLY A 541 -2.40 17.84 23.92
N LYS A 542 -3.25 18.05 22.95
CA LYS A 542 -4.63 17.63 23.06
C LYS A 542 -4.56 16.14 22.77
N ALA A 543 -4.49 15.35 23.86
CA ALA A 543 -4.77 13.93 23.80
C ALA A 543 -6.22 13.75 23.30
N HIS A 544 -6.43 13.85 22.01
CA HIS A 544 -7.58 13.26 21.39
C HIS A 544 -7.20 11.80 21.14
N LEU A 545 -7.73 10.91 21.97
CA LEU A 545 -7.82 9.51 21.56
C LEU A 545 -8.56 9.54 20.21
N PRO A 546 -7.93 9.11 19.11
CA PRO A 546 -8.57 9.14 17.81
C PRO A 546 -9.85 8.32 17.91
N HIS A 547 -10.95 8.93 17.54
CA HIS A 547 -12.15 8.19 17.22
C HIS A 547 -11.89 7.50 15.89
N GLY A 548 -11.42 6.24 15.97
CA GLY A 548 -11.32 5.26 14.89
C GLY A 548 -11.34 5.81 13.46
N ARG A 549 -10.20 6.26 12.93
CA ARG A 549 -10.06 6.65 11.54
C ARG A 549 -8.66 6.34 11.06
N PHE A 550 -8.35 5.06 10.96
CA PHE A 550 -7.33 4.59 10.02
C PHE A 550 -8.03 4.17 8.72
N PHE A 551 -8.48 5.14 7.91
CA PHE A 551 -9.10 4.86 6.61
C PHE A 551 -8.58 5.80 5.52
#